data_2512e2ade60cd54706278623d1e86b48
#
_entry.id   2512e2ade60cd54706278623d1e86b48
#
_cell.length_a   1.000
_cell.length_b   1.000
_cell.length_c   1.000
_cell.angle_alpha   90.00
_cell.angle_beta   90.00
_cell.angle_gamma   90.00
#
_symmetry.space_group_name_H-M   'P 1'
#
loop_
_entity.id
_entity.type
_entity.pdbx_description
1 polymer ?
#
loop_
_entity_poly.entity_id
_entity_poly.type
_entity_poly.pdbx_seq_one_letter_code
_entity_poly.pdbx_strand_id
1 'polypeptide(L)'
;LFIMVSAGLSSCGAMFSGMMNGVLGTSYTSEDSNLVATENNYAAKETELQQRIDNIERDNPGYDEYRYDLDNIGHNPHELASYLTALLQSYTPQSAQTELNRVFDKQYTLTLTEEIEVRYRTETRTGTRTVTDPETGETSTETYEYEVEVPYNYYILNVKLTNRPINSFVSELLTAEQLEMYRVYLETSGNKPLIFGGGSPDVSASEDLSGVQFVNGTRPGNTAIVDIAKRQVGNVGGQPYWSWYGFNSRVEWCACFVSWCYGQMGLSEPRFAACQSQGIPWFTS
;
A
#
# COMPACT_ATOMS: atom_id res chain seq x y z
N LEU A 1 -26.14 30.78 -10.41
CA LEU A 1 -25.55 29.50 -9.92
C LEU A 1 -24.28 29.10 -10.70
N PHE A 2 -24.27 29.37 -12.02
CA PHE A 2 -23.11 29.06 -12.89
C PHE A 2 -21.86 29.92 -12.61
N ILE A 3 -22.05 31.14 -12.20
CA ILE A 3 -20.96 32.11 -11.91
C ILE A 3 -20.25 31.79 -10.59
N MET A 4 -20.92 31.20 -9.60
CA MET A 4 -20.29 30.79 -8.33
C MET A 4 -19.46 29.53 -8.47
N VAL A 5 -19.81 28.60 -9.37
CA VAL A 5 -19.04 27.37 -9.61
C VAL A 5 -17.75 27.68 -10.36
N SER A 6 -17.76 28.64 -11.30
CA SER A 6 -16.53 29.02 -12.02
C SER A 6 -15.55 29.82 -11.16
N ALA A 7 -16.04 30.60 -10.18
CA ALA A 7 -15.15 31.32 -9.25
C ALA A 7 -14.47 30.38 -8.25
N GLY A 8 -15.13 29.28 -7.83
CA GLY A 8 -14.53 28.25 -6.95
C GLY A 8 -13.41 27.48 -7.62
N LEU A 9 -13.57 27.15 -8.90
CA LEU A 9 -12.55 26.42 -9.67
C LEU A 9 -11.34 27.30 -10.03
N SER A 10 -11.54 28.59 -10.29
CA SER A 10 -10.44 29.54 -10.50
C SER A 10 -9.60 29.79 -9.24
N SER A 11 -10.23 29.76 -8.07
CA SER A 11 -9.52 29.93 -6.79
C SER A 11 -8.62 28.73 -6.45
N CYS A 12 -9.05 27.52 -6.77
CA CYS A 12 -8.20 26.31 -6.62
C CYS A 12 -7.00 26.34 -7.59
N GLY A 13 -7.20 26.76 -8.84
CA GLY A 13 -6.11 26.88 -9.81
C GLY A 13 -5.08 27.95 -9.44
N ALA A 14 -5.52 29.06 -8.86
CA ALA A 14 -4.62 30.14 -8.43
C ALA A 14 -3.80 29.77 -7.17
N MET A 15 -4.37 28.99 -6.25
CA MET A 15 -3.60 28.43 -5.12
C MET A 15 -2.56 27.42 -5.59
N PHE A 16 -2.90 26.56 -6.55
CA PHE A 16 -1.98 25.56 -7.10
C PHE A 16 -0.82 26.22 -7.88
N SER A 17 -1.08 27.25 -8.68
CA SER A 17 -0.05 27.99 -9.39
C SER A 17 0.88 28.79 -8.45
N GLY A 18 0.36 29.26 -7.31
CA GLY A 18 1.17 29.92 -6.27
C GLY A 18 2.05 28.95 -5.48
N MET A 19 1.64 27.68 -5.32
CA MET A 19 2.42 26.63 -4.69
C MET A 19 3.55 26.09 -5.59
N MET A 20 3.35 26.09 -6.91
CA MET A 20 4.38 25.66 -7.88
C MET A 20 5.59 26.60 -7.95
N ASN A 21 5.43 27.86 -7.55
CA ASN A 21 6.51 28.85 -7.52
C ASN A 21 7.20 29.03 -6.14
N GLY A 22 6.74 28.31 -5.12
CA GLY A 22 7.30 28.40 -3.76
C GLY A 22 7.24 27.03 -3.08
N VAL A 23 8.37 26.38 -2.97
CA VAL A 23 8.59 25.19 -2.12
C VAL A 23 7.51 24.11 -2.34
N LEU A 24 7.73 23.23 -3.28
CA LEU A 24 7.07 21.92 -3.28
C LEU A 24 7.32 21.30 -1.90
N GLY A 25 6.31 21.30 -1.02
CA GLY A 25 6.39 20.64 0.25
C GLY A 25 6.67 19.15 0.00
N THR A 26 7.80 18.66 0.45
CA THR A 26 8.17 17.25 0.31
C THR A 26 7.59 16.40 1.44
N SER A 27 6.85 17.05 2.37
CA SER A 27 6.26 16.42 3.55
C SER A 27 4.77 16.19 3.38
N TYR A 28 4.27 15.10 3.96
CA TYR A 28 2.82 14.92 4.11
C TYR A 28 2.22 16.08 4.89
N THR A 29 1.14 16.65 4.35
CA THR A 29 0.53 17.87 4.85
C THR A 29 -0.54 17.65 5.91
N SER A 30 -1.04 16.42 6.04
CA SER A 30 -1.98 16.04 7.08
C SER A 30 -1.28 15.88 8.45
N GLU A 31 -2.03 16.08 9.53
CA GLU A 31 -1.56 15.78 10.87
C GLU A 31 -1.23 14.29 11.03
N ASP A 32 -0.21 13.98 11.82
CA ASP A 32 0.29 12.61 12.00
C ASP A 32 -0.81 11.63 12.47
N SER A 33 -1.66 12.09 13.38
CA SER A 33 -2.80 11.31 13.84
C SER A 33 -3.80 10.95 12.74
N ASN A 34 -4.01 11.85 11.78
CA ASN A 34 -4.88 11.60 10.63
C ASN A 34 -4.24 10.62 9.63
N LEU A 35 -2.93 10.74 9.39
CA LEU A 35 -2.17 9.83 8.54
C LEU A 35 -2.28 8.39 9.09
N VAL A 36 -1.96 8.21 10.37
CA VAL A 36 -1.99 6.89 11.04
C VAL A 36 -3.41 6.33 11.12
N ALA A 37 -4.40 7.16 11.45
CA ALA A 37 -5.79 6.70 11.52
C ALA A 37 -6.36 6.31 10.14
N THR A 38 -5.95 7.00 9.08
CA THR A 38 -6.36 6.67 7.70
C THR A 38 -5.72 5.36 7.24
N GLU A 39 -4.44 5.17 7.55
CA GLU A 39 -3.72 3.92 7.33
C GLU A 39 -4.39 2.73 8.05
N ASN A 40 -4.70 2.90 9.34
CA ASN A 40 -5.40 1.88 10.11
C ASN A 40 -6.77 1.51 9.52
N ASN A 41 -7.50 2.48 8.96
CA ASN A 41 -8.76 2.22 8.27
C ASN A 41 -8.55 1.38 7.00
N TYR A 42 -7.45 1.58 6.28
CA TYR A 42 -7.13 0.78 5.10
C TYR A 42 -6.71 -0.64 5.50
N ALA A 43 -5.83 -0.79 6.48
CA ALA A 43 -5.43 -2.09 7.04
C ALA A 43 -6.62 -2.89 7.62
N ALA A 44 -7.61 -2.19 8.20
CA ALA A 44 -8.85 -2.84 8.65
C ALA A 44 -9.63 -3.46 7.48
N LYS A 45 -9.72 -2.80 6.32
CA LYS A 45 -10.34 -3.36 5.11
C LYS A 45 -9.58 -4.59 4.59
N GLU A 46 -8.26 -4.59 4.66
CA GLU A 46 -7.44 -5.77 4.32
C GLU A 46 -7.72 -6.93 5.27
N THR A 47 -7.87 -6.63 6.56
CA THR A 47 -8.28 -7.63 7.56
C THR A 47 -9.67 -8.19 7.27
N GLU A 48 -10.63 -7.35 6.89
CA GLU A 48 -11.97 -7.78 6.49
C GLU A 48 -11.94 -8.65 5.22
N LEU A 49 -11.11 -8.31 4.24
CA LEU A 49 -10.91 -9.11 3.03
C LEU A 49 -10.33 -10.50 3.37
N GLN A 50 -9.32 -10.56 4.25
CA GLN A 50 -8.76 -11.83 4.73
C GLN A 50 -9.83 -12.66 5.42
N GLN A 51 -10.60 -12.08 6.34
CA GLN A 51 -11.69 -12.79 7.02
C GLN A 51 -12.75 -13.31 6.05
N ARG A 52 -13.05 -12.54 4.99
CA ARG A 52 -13.96 -12.99 3.93
C ARG A 52 -13.41 -14.22 3.20
N ILE A 53 -12.11 -14.24 2.90
CA ILE A 53 -11.45 -15.38 2.25
C ILE A 53 -11.46 -16.59 3.19
N ASP A 54 -11.12 -16.42 4.46
CA ASP A 54 -11.10 -17.48 5.46
C ASP A 54 -12.47 -18.15 5.67
N ASN A 55 -13.53 -17.42 5.37
CA ASN A 55 -14.91 -17.89 5.53
C ASN A 55 -15.56 -18.42 4.24
N ILE A 56 -14.83 -18.46 3.11
CA ILE A 56 -15.41 -18.82 1.81
C ILE A 56 -16.09 -20.19 1.83
N GLU A 57 -15.45 -21.21 2.40
CA GLU A 57 -16.01 -22.57 2.46
C GLU A 57 -17.29 -22.63 3.30
N ARG A 58 -17.32 -21.88 4.41
CA ARG A 58 -18.51 -21.77 5.25
C ARG A 58 -19.65 -21.05 4.55
N ASP A 59 -19.32 -19.98 3.84
CA ASP A 59 -20.31 -19.08 3.22
C ASP A 59 -20.78 -19.57 1.84
N ASN A 60 -20.06 -20.51 1.25
CA ASN A 60 -20.37 -21.16 -0.03
C ASN A 60 -20.28 -22.69 0.12
N PRO A 61 -21.17 -23.35 0.90
CA PRO A 61 -21.12 -24.79 1.10
C PRO A 61 -21.59 -25.55 -0.13
N GLY A 62 -21.16 -26.80 -0.25
CA GLY A 62 -21.70 -27.74 -1.25
C GLY A 62 -20.81 -27.99 -2.46
N TYR A 63 -19.59 -27.50 -2.43
CA TYR A 63 -18.56 -27.88 -3.40
C TYR A 63 -17.77 -29.09 -2.86
N ASP A 64 -17.33 -29.92 -3.80
CA ASP A 64 -16.48 -31.08 -3.51
C ASP A 64 -15.02 -30.67 -3.27
N GLU A 65 -14.59 -29.56 -3.87
CA GLU A 65 -13.22 -29.04 -3.80
C GLU A 65 -13.21 -27.50 -3.85
N TYR A 66 -12.31 -26.88 -3.09
CA TYR A 66 -12.03 -25.43 -3.13
C TYR A 66 -10.58 -25.24 -3.57
N ARG A 67 -10.38 -24.51 -4.66
CA ARG A 67 -9.05 -24.21 -5.22
C ARG A 67 -8.73 -22.74 -5.03
N TYR A 68 -7.63 -22.46 -4.34
CA TYR A 68 -7.20 -21.11 -4.01
C TYR A 68 -5.99 -20.69 -4.84
N ASP A 69 -6.09 -19.54 -5.51
CA ASP A 69 -5.03 -18.80 -6.20
C ASP A 69 -5.04 -17.38 -5.64
N LEU A 70 -4.24 -17.14 -4.60
CA LEU A 70 -4.32 -15.93 -3.77
C LEU A 70 -2.99 -15.18 -3.79
N ASP A 71 -3.03 -13.92 -4.26
CA ASP A 71 -1.97 -12.97 -4.00
C ASP A 71 -1.95 -12.59 -2.51
N ASN A 72 -0.80 -12.12 -2.03
CA ASN A 72 -0.68 -11.63 -0.66
C ASN A 72 -1.55 -10.38 -0.45
N ILE A 73 -2.22 -10.30 0.70
CA ILE A 73 -2.91 -9.09 1.15
C ILE A 73 -1.92 -8.21 1.88
N GLY A 74 -1.80 -6.97 1.44
CA GLY A 74 -0.92 -5.96 2.00
C GLY A 74 -0.61 -4.88 0.98
N HIS A 75 -0.27 -3.70 1.49
CA HIS A 75 0.09 -2.54 0.67
C HIS A 75 1.29 -1.80 1.29
N ASN A 76 1.80 -0.83 0.56
CA ASN A 76 2.81 0.08 1.08
C ASN A 76 2.12 1.33 1.66
N PRO A 77 2.20 1.58 2.99
CA PRO A 77 1.56 2.73 3.63
C PRO A 77 2.00 4.07 3.05
N HIS A 78 3.27 4.16 2.62
CA HIS A 78 3.78 5.38 2.00
C HIS A 78 3.23 5.60 0.59
N GLU A 79 2.92 4.55 -0.18
CA GLU A 79 2.22 4.69 -1.46
C GLU A 79 0.81 5.27 -1.25
N LEU A 80 0.06 4.75 -0.27
CA LEU A 80 -1.27 5.23 0.07
C LEU A 80 -1.25 6.69 0.54
N ALA A 81 -0.38 7.01 1.50
CA ALA A 81 -0.27 8.36 2.04
C ALA A 81 0.19 9.37 0.98
N SER A 82 1.13 8.98 0.10
CA SER A 82 1.59 9.82 -1.02
C SER A 82 0.47 10.10 -2.01
N TYR A 83 -0.33 9.07 -2.36
CA TYR A 83 -1.49 9.22 -3.22
C TYR A 83 -2.52 10.18 -2.64
N LEU A 84 -2.92 9.95 -1.39
CA LEU A 84 -3.92 10.77 -0.72
C LEU A 84 -3.44 12.22 -0.54
N THR A 85 -2.16 12.43 -0.23
CA THR A 85 -1.59 13.77 -0.10
C THR A 85 -1.53 14.48 -1.46
N ALA A 86 -1.14 13.78 -2.53
CA ALA A 86 -1.10 14.37 -3.87
C ALA A 86 -2.49 14.74 -4.39
N LEU A 87 -3.53 13.96 -4.04
CA LEU A 87 -4.90 14.18 -4.49
C LEU A 87 -5.65 15.20 -3.64
N LEU A 88 -5.60 15.04 -2.31
CA LEU A 88 -6.44 15.77 -1.35
C LEU A 88 -5.70 16.89 -0.63
N GLN A 89 -4.38 16.92 -0.76
CA GLN A 89 -3.48 17.78 0.02
C GLN A 89 -3.51 17.42 1.52
N SER A 90 -4.45 17.98 2.28
CA SER A 90 -4.67 17.65 3.69
C SER A 90 -5.99 16.89 3.85
N TYR A 91 -6.00 15.84 4.64
CA TYR A 91 -7.16 14.98 4.83
C TYR A 91 -7.31 14.47 6.27
N THR A 92 -8.52 14.07 6.59
CA THR A 92 -8.89 13.30 7.77
C THR A 92 -9.34 11.90 7.32
N PRO A 93 -9.44 10.91 8.22
CA PRO A 93 -10.00 9.59 7.88
C PRO A 93 -11.38 9.67 7.21
N GLN A 94 -12.23 10.61 7.65
CA GLN A 94 -13.57 10.80 7.09
C GLN A 94 -13.54 11.37 5.67
N SER A 95 -12.72 12.39 5.43
CA SER A 95 -12.62 12.99 4.10
C SER A 95 -11.93 12.10 3.08
N ALA A 96 -11.06 11.19 3.51
CA ALA A 96 -10.36 10.24 2.67
C ALA A 96 -11.18 8.98 2.36
N GLN A 97 -12.30 8.72 3.05
CA GLN A 97 -13.02 7.44 3.00
C GLN A 97 -13.44 7.02 1.58
N THR A 98 -13.89 7.95 0.76
CA THR A 98 -14.29 7.67 -0.64
C THR A 98 -13.09 7.20 -1.45
N GLU A 99 -11.94 7.84 -1.28
CA GLU A 99 -10.73 7.50 -2.00
C GLU A 99 -10.10 6.19 -1.48
N LEU A 100 -10.18 5.93 -0.17
CA LEU A 100 -9.77 4.64 0.39
C LEU A 100 -10.55 3.48 -0.25
N ASN A 101 -11.87 3.63 -0.39
CA ASN A 101 -12.69 2.61 -1.06
C ASN A 101 -12.27 2.45 -2.53
N ARG A 102 -12.08 3.57 -3.25
CA ARG A 102 -11.69 3.56 -4.66
C ARG A 102 -10.33 2.89 -4.90
N VAL A 103 -9.35 3.17 -4.05
CA VAL A 103 -8.03 2.54 -4.11
C VAL A 103 -8.14 1.06 -3.79
N PHE A 104 -8.89 0.70 -2.74
CA PHE A 104 -9.08 -0.69 -2.33
C PHE A 104 -9.71 -1.54 -3.43
N ASP A 105 -10.77 -1.03 -4.08
CA ASP A 105 -11.46 -1.73 -5.17
C ASP A 105 -10.60 -1.87 -6.44
N LYS A 106 -9.60 -0.98 -6.62
CA LYS A 106 -8.62 -1.10 -7.71
C LYS A 106 -7.46 -2.02 -7.36
N GLN A 107 -7.08 -2.06 -6.11
CA GLN A 107 -5.97 -2.89 -5.63
C GLN A 107 -6.39 -4.35 -5.54
N TYR A 108 -7.54 -4.66 -4.96
CA TYR A 108 -7.96 -6.01 -4.68
C TYR A 108 -9.15 -6.44 -5.53
N THR A 109 -9.00 -7.58 -6.19
CA THR A 109 -10.11 -8.23 -6.91
C THR A 109 -10.22 -9.67 -6.44
N LEU A 110 -11.30 -9.98 -5.69
CA LEU A 110 -11.64 -11.33 -5.29
C LEU A 110 -12.71 -11.90 -6.23
N THR A 111 -12.37 -12.98 -6.92
CA THR A 111 -13.25 -13.66 -7.88
C THR A 111 -13.51 -15.09 -7.44
N LEU A 112 -14.78 -15.49 -7.44
CA LEU A 112 -15.20 -16.86 -7.22
C LEU A 112 -15.80 -17.40 -8.53
N THR A 113 -15.31 -18.56 -8.99
CA THR A 113 -15.76 -19.16 -10.24
C THR A 113 -16.06 -20.63 -10.04
N GLU A 114 -17.27 -21.03 -10.38
CA GLU A 114 -17.69 -22.44 -10.35
C GLU A 114 -17.11 -23.18 -11.55
N GLU A 115 -16.65 -24.41 -11.30
CA GLU A 115 -16.19 -25.35 -12.31
C GLU A 115 -16.83 -26.71 -12.03
N ILE A 116 -17.26 -27.40 -13.08
CA ILE A 116 -17.85 -28.74 -12.98
C ILE A 116 -17.00 -29.70 -13.81
N GLU A 117 -16.41 -30.66 -13.13
CA GLU A 117 -15.71 -31.79 -13.76
C GLU A 117 -16.62 -33.03 -13.75
N VAL A 118 -16.65 -33.75 -14.86
CA VAL A 118 -17.27 -35.09 -14.88
C VAL A 118 -16.20 -36.10 -14.43
N ARG A 119 -16.44 -36.72 -13.28
CA ARG A 119 -15.59 -37.80 -12.74
C ARG A 119 -16.32 -39.11 -12.78
N TYR A 120 -15.60 -40.22 -12.65
CA TYR A 120 -16.13 -41.55 -12.67
C TYR A 120 -15.85 -42.22 -11.33
N ARG A 121 -16.86 -42.96 -10.82
CA ARG A 121 -16.70 -43.81 -9.65
C ARG A 121 -17.11 -45.25 -10.00
N THR A 122 -16.41 -46.21 -9.42
CA THR A 122 -16.75 -47.61 -9.56
C THR A 122 -17.91 -47.95 -8.64
N GLU A 123 -18.97 -48.48 -9.21
CA GLU A 123 -20.10 -49.05 -8.45
C GLU A 123 -20.19 -50.53 -8.71
N THR A 124 -20.27 -51.32 -7.62
CA THR A 124 -20.54 -52.77 -7.72
C THR A 124 -22.04 -52.99 -7.96
N ARG A 125 -22.37 -53.69 -9.01
CA ARG A 125 -23.74 -54.09 -9.32
C ARG A 125 -23.89 -55.58 -9.32
N THR A 126 -25.09 -56.05 -8.98
CA THR A 126 -25.43 -57.46 -8.97
C THR A 126 -26.19 -57.85 -10.25
N GLY A 127 -25.66 -58.83 -10.92
CA GLY A 127 -26.33 -59.48 -12.07
C GLY A 127 -26.76 -60.91 -11.74
N THR A 128 -27.63 -61.43 -12.56
CA THR A 128 -28.02 -62.86 -12.48
C THR A 128 -27.70 -63.52 -13.81
N ARG A 129 -27.19 -64.73 -13.73
CA ARG A 129 -26.96 -65.60 -14.93
C ARG A 129 -27.58 -66.98 -14.70
N THR A 130 -28.10 -67.54 -15.78
CA THR A 130 -28.56 -68.91 -15.77
C THR A 130 -27.36 -69.84 -16.04
N VAL A 131 -27.14 -70.76 -15.14
CA VAL A 131 -26.10 -71.79 -15.28
C VAL A 131 -26.76 -73.12 -15.47
N THR A 132 -26.38 -73.85 -16.49
CA THR A 132 -26.88 -75.19 -16.74
C THR A 132 -25.86 -76.20 -16.24
N ASP A 133 -26.28 -77.12 -15.35
CA ASP A 133 -25.44 -78.23 -14.93
C ASP A 133 -25.20 -79.16 -16.10
N PRO A 134 -23.90 -79.39 -16.49
CA PRO A 134 -23.55 -80.19 -17.66
C PRO A 134 -23.85 -81.68 -17.46
N GLU A 135 -24.02 -82.20 -16.20
CA GLU A 135 -24.26 -83.62 -15.96
C GLU A 135 -25.76 -83.88 -15.86
N THR A 136 -26.55 -82.98 -15.31
CA THR A 136 -27.95 -83.22 -15.09
C THR A 136 -28.88 -82.49 -16.08
N GLY A 137 -28.37 -81.46 -16.79
CA GLY A 137 -29.13 -80.60 -17.65
C GLY A 137 -30.07 -79.64 -16.93
N GLU A 138 -30.03 -79.61 -15.59
CA GLU A 138 -30.85 -78.67 -14.78
C GLU A 138 -30.28 -77.25 -14.88
N THR A 139 -31.19 -76.25 -14.87
CA THR A 139 -30.84 -74.84 -14.92
C THR A 139 -31.02 -74.22 -13.54
N SER A 140 -29.98 -73.53 -13.08
CA SER A 140 -30.07 -72.71 -11.84
C SER A 140 -29.73 -71.25 -12.16
N THR A 141 -30.16 -70.36 -11.32
CA THR A 141 -29.84 -68.91 -11.40
C THR A 141 -28.76 -68.63 -10.38
N GLU A 142 -27.62 -68.16 -10.84
CA GLU A 142 -26.52 -67.66 -9.99
C GLU A 142 -26.50 -66.13 -10.01
N THR A 143 -26.21 -65.55 -8.88
CA THR A 143 -25.97 -64.14 -8.71
C THR A 143 -24.45 -63.91 -8.80
N TYR A 144 -24.06 -62.92 -9.57
CA TYR A 144 -22.64 -62.48 -9.65
C TYR A 144 -22.55 -60.99 -9.50
N GLU A 145 -21.47 -60.48 -8.99
CA GLU A 145 -21.15 -59.07 -8.87
C GLU A 145 -20.26 -58.66 -10.05
N TYR A 146 -20.50 -57.44 -10.55
CA TYR A 146 -19.69 -56.81 -11.58
C TYR A 146 -19.54 -55.33 -11.30
N GLU A 147 -18.43 -54.73 -11.69
CA GLU A 147 -18.10 -53.35 -11.53
C GLU A 147 -18.52 -52.57 -12.78
N VAL A 148 -19.09 -51.37 -12.56
CA VAL A 148 -19.37 -50.39 -13.59
C VAL A 148 -18.86 -49.02 -13.22
N GLU A 149 -18.29 -48.31 -14.17
CA GLU A 149 -17.93 -46.93 -13.99
C GLU A 149 -19.16 -46.04 -14.21
N VAL A 150 -19.52 -45.24 -13.22
CA VAL A 150 -20.66 -44.35 -13.27
C VAL A 150 -20.18 -42.90 -13.21
N PRO A 151 -20.54 -42.09 -14.22
CA PRO A 151 -20.17 -40.66 -14.20
C PRO A 151 -20.97 -39.92 -13.13
N TYR A 152 -20.29 -38.94 -12.50
CA TYR A 152 -20.89 -38.01 -11.58
C TYR A 152 -20.28 -36.62 -11.72
N ASN A 153 -21.03 -35.58 -11.39
CA ASN A 153 -20.53 -34.21 -11.37
C ASN A 153 -19.72 -33.98 -10.09
N TYR A 154 -18.53 -33.43 -10.28
CA TYR A 154 -17.64 -32.99 -9.21
C TYR A 154 -17.59 -31.46 -9.27
N TYR A 155 -18.04 -30.79 -8.20
CA TYR A 155 -18.20 -29.36 -8.15
C TYR A 155 -16.99 -28.72 -7.50
N ILE A 156 -16.39 -27.75 -8.15
CA ILE A 156 -15.19 -27.05 -7.71
C ILE A 156 -15.49 -25.57 -7.60
N LEU A 157 -15.10 -24.94 -6.52
CA LEU A 157 -15.08 -23.48 -6.39
C LEU A 157 -13.64 -22.99 -6.52
N ASN A 158 -13.34 -22.29 -7.61
CA ASN A 158 -12.08 -21.60 -7.80
C ASN A 158 -12.15 -20.22 -7.14
N VAL A 159 -11.24 -19.94 -6.23
CA VAL A 159 -11.11 -18.69 -5.47
C VAL A 159 -9.84 -18.00 -5.91
N LYS A 160 -9.98 -16.84 -6.53
CA LYS A 160 -8.84 -16.05 -6.99
C LYS A 160 -8.84 -14.67 -6.37
N LEU A 161 -7.73 -14.32 -5.71
CA LEU A 161 -7.44 -12.97 -5.26
C LEU A 161 -6.31 -12.39 -6.13
N THR A 162 -6.54 -11.20 -6.68
CA THR A 162 -5.48 -10.42 -7.35
C THR A 162 -5.22 -9.17 -6.53
N ASN A 163 -3.93 -8.91 -6.25
CA ASN A 163 -3.44 -7.68 -5.62
C ASN A 163 -2.61 -6.89 -6.64
N ARG A 164 -3.08 -5.71 -7.03
CA ARG A 164 -2.33 -4.75 -7.86
C ARG A 164 -1.70 -3.70 -6.94
N PRO A 165 -0.37 -3.56 -6.85
CA PRO A 165 0.26 -2.50 -6.06
C PRO A 165 -0.25 -1.10 -6.45
N ILE A 166 -0.42 -0.21 -5.48
CA ILE A 166 -0.98 1.15 -5.69
C ILE A 166 -0.20 1.91 -6.75
N ASN A 167 1.13 1.82 -6.73
CA ASN A 167 2.00 2.46 -7.71
C ASN A 167 1.75 2.03 -9.16
N SER A 168 1.18 0.82 -9.38
CA SER A 168 0.90 0.29 -10.73
C SER A 168 -0.28 0.96 -11.42
N PHE A 169 -1.20 1.56 -10.67
CA PHE A 169 -2.41 2.18 -11.21
C PHE A 169 -2.63 3.65 -10.80
N VAL A 170 -1.77 4.19 -9.96
CA VAL A 170 -1.91 5.58 -9.48
C VAL A 170 -1.98 6.61 -10.61
N SER A 171 -1.29 6.36 -11.74
CA SER A 171 -1.33 7.20 -12.93
C SER A 171 -2.71 7.23 -13.62
N GLU A 172 -3.58 6.28 -13.35
CA GLU A 172 -4.97 6.26 -13.84
C GLU A 172 -5.88 7.20 -13.01
N LEU A 173 -5.43 7.59 -11.81
CA LEU A 173 -6.23 8.32 -10.82
C LEU A 173 -5.80 9.77 -10.62
N LEU A 174 -4.56 10.10 -10.95
CA LEU A 174 -3.95 11.41 -10.72
C LEU A 174 -3.73 12.16 -12.04
N THR A 175 -3.81 13.50 -11.99
CA THR A 175 -3.32 14.34 -13.08
C THR A 175 -1.80 14.26 -13.18
N ALA A 176 -1.23 14.76 -14.28
CA ALA A 176 0.23 14.76 -14.45
C ALA A 176 0.95 15.51 -13.32
N GLU A 177 0.41 16.65 -12.87
CA GLU A 177 0.96 17.44 -11.78
C GLU A 177 0.86 16.70 -10.43
N GLN A 178 -0.29 16.09 -10.15
CA GLN A 178 -0.47 15.28 -8.94
C GLN A 178 0.43 14.04 -8.95
N LEU A 179 0.68 13.45 -10.11
CA LEU A 179 1.57 12.30 -10.23
C LEU A 179 3.04 12.67 -9.93
N GLU A 180 3.48 13.85 -10.35
CA GLU A 180 4.81 14.37 -9.95
C GLU A 180 4.88 14.58 -8.43
N MET A 181 3.82 15.15 -7.83
CA MET A 181 3.75 15.30 -6.37
C MET A 181 3.76 13.96 -5.64
N TYR A 182 3.01 12.97 -6.15
CA TYR A 182 3.01 11.60 -5.62
C TYR A 182 4.44 11.01 -5.59
N ARG A 183 5.19 11.15 -6.69
CA ARG A 183 6.57 10.64 -6.78
C ARG A 183 7.48 11.31 -5.75
N VAL A 184 7.37 12.63 -5.59
CA VAL A 184 8.14 13.39 -4.60
C VAL A 184 7.81 12.92 -3.18
N TYR A 185 6.52 12.78 -2.83
CA TYR A 185 6.12 12.29 -1.51
C TYR A 185 6.58 10.85 -1.27
N LEU A 186 6.50 9.99 -2.27
CA LEU A 186 6.92 8.59 -2.14
C LEU A 186 8.44 8.50 -1.94
N GLU A 187 9.24 9.19 -2.75
CA GLU A 187 10.70 9.21 -2.67
C GLU A 187 11.20 9.72 -1.31
N THR A 188 10.52 10.72 -0.76
CA THR A 188 10.88 11.31 0.55
C THR A 188 10.20 10.61 1.72
N SER A 189 9.32 9.63 1.47
CA SER A 189 8.40 9.08 2.49
C SER A 189 7.63 10.18 3.22
N GLY A 190 7.31 11.28 2.51
CA GLY A 190 6.68 12.48 3.06
C GLY A 190 7.47 13.11 4.22
N ASN A 191 8.79 12.93 4.27
CA ASN A 191 9.69 13.31 5.37
C ASN A 191 9.27 12.76 6.75
N LYS A 192 8.50 11.66 6.77
CA LYS A 192 8.01 10.97 7.97
C LYS A 192 8.21 9.44 7.82
N PRO A 193 9.44 8.94 7.60
CA PRO A 193 9.69 7.53 7.22
C PRO A 193 9.25 6.52 8.28
N LEU A 194 9.13 6.93 9.54
CA LEU A 194 8.75 6.06 10.67
C LEU A 194 7.29 6.22 11.13
N ILE A 195 6.48 7.03 10.43
CA ILE A 195 5.14 7.37 10.90
C ILE A 195 4.20 6.16 10.98
N PHE A 196 4.38 5.17 10.12
CA PHE A 196 3.57 3.95 10.08
C PHE A 196 4.19 2.77 10.85
N GLY A 197 5.21 3.01 11.67
CA GLY A 197 5.76 2.04 12.62
C GLY A 197 6.56 0.88 12.05
N GLY A 198 6.71 0.81 10.73
CA GLY A 198 7.49 -0.22 10.06
C GLY A 198 8.44 0.42 9.07
N GLY A 199 9.70 0.09 9.17
CA GLY A 199 10.60 0.33 8.04
C GLY A 199 10.01 -0.33 6.79
N SER A 200 10.11 0.35 5.65
CA SER A 200 9.88 -0.27 4.34
C SER A 200 10.52 -1.66 4.34
N PRO A 201 9.89 -2.71 3.76
CA PRO A 201 10.49 -4.06 3.75
C PRO A 201 11.89 -4.11 3.13
N ASP A 202 12.30 -3.05 2.44
CA ASP A 202 13.62 -2.89 1.82
C ASP A 202 14.59 -1.95 2.55
N VAL A 203 14.17 -1.35 3.68
CA VAL A 203 15.09 -0.57 4.51
C VAL A 203 15.12 -1.23 5.89
N SER A 204 15.98 -2.21 6.07
CA SER A 204 16.35 -2.71 7.38
C SER A 204 16.88 -1.55 8.20
N ALA A 205 16.02 -0.97 9.04
CA ALA A 205 16.37 0.10 9.99
C ALA A 205 17.30 -0.41 11.12
N SER A 206 17.99 -1.50 10.90
CA SER A 206 18.95 -2.12 11.83
C SER A 206 20.34 -2.26 11.25
N GLU A 207 20.66 -1.68 10.12
CA GLU A 207 22.05 -1.54 9.76
C GLU A 207 22.65 -0.42 10.59
N ASP A 208 23.49 -0.83 11.54
CA ASP A 208 24.42 0.04 12.21
C ASP A 208 25.30 0.70 11.14
N LEU A 209 24.93 1.92 10.73
CA LEU A 209 25.67 2.72 9.76
C LEU A 209 27.02 3.20 10.29
N SER A 210 27.41 2.82 11.52
CA SER A 210 28.72 3.18 12.11
C SER A 210 29.89 2.58 11.34
N GLY A 211 29.66 1.56 10.49
CA GLY A 211 30.66 0.93 9.62
C GLY A 211 30.59 1.32 8.15
N VAL A 212 29.64 2.16 7.72
CA VAL A 212 29.53 2.57 6.33
C VAL A 212 30.62 3.57 5.96
N GLN A 213 31.60 3.12 5.22
CA GLN A 213 32.56 4.01 4.55
C GLN A 213 31.97 4.53 3.24
N PHE A 214 31.61 5.80 3.22
CA PHE A 214 31.21 6.45 1.96
C PHE A 214 32.41 6.51 1.00
N VAL A 215 32.31 5.83 -0.15
CA VAL A 215 33.43 5.60 -1.09
C VAL A 215 33.83 6.85 -1.87
N ASN A 216 33.05 7.93 -1.83
CA ASN A 216 33.37 9.17 -2.52
C ASN A 216 33.80 10.24 -1.53
N GLY A 217 35.14 10.29 -1.28
CA GLY A 217 35.82 11.39 -0.62
C GLY A 217 35.11 11.88 0.64
N THR A 218 35.23 11.12 1.70
CA THR A 218 34.69 11.49 3.00
C THR A 218 35.22 12.85 3.41
N ARG A 219 34.36 13.87 3.34
CA ARG A 219 34.52 14.99 4.27
C ARG A 219 34.46 14.38 5.65
N PRO A 220 35.44 14.63 6.57
CA PRO A 220 35.39 14.10 7.92
C PRO A 220 34.01 14.40 8.50
N GLY A 221 33.28 13.37 8.94
CA GLY A 221 31.95 13.53 9.47
C GLY A 221 31.99 14.55 10.60
N ASN A 222 31.33 15.68 10.45
CA ASN A 222 31.29 16.67 11.50
C ASN A 222 30.32 16.19 12.58
N THR A 223 30.84 15.40 13.52
CA THR A 223 30.07 14.84 14.64
C THR A 223 29.37 15.93 15.45
N ALA A 224 29.93 17.15 15.49
CA ALA A 224 29.34 18.27 16.22
C ALA A 224 27.96 18.69 15.64
N ILE A 225 27.77 18.69 14.32
CA ILE A 225 26.47 19.03 13.72
C ILE A 225 25.43 17.93 13.98
N VAL A 226 25.86 16.67 13.96
CA VAL A 226 25.02 15.53 14.30
C VAL A 226 24.57 15.59 15.76
N ASP A 227 25.47 15.95 16.66
CA ASP A 227 25.15 16.10 18.09
C ASP A 227 24.21 17.30 18.35
N ILE A 228 24.34 18.38 17.59
CA ILE A 228 23.39 19.50 17.63
C ILE A 228 22.02 19.03 17.18
N ALA A 229 21.94 18.31 16.06
CA ALA A 229 20.69 17.79 15.54
C ALA A 229 20.02 16.80 16.49
N LYS A 230 20.77 15.85 17.08
CA LYS A 230 20.25 14.87 18.05
C LYS A 230 19.63 15.50 19.28
N ARG A 231 20.18 16.62 19.76
CA ARG A 231 19.62 17.36 20.91
C ARG A 231 18.25 17.99 20.62
N GLN A 232 17.83 18.03 19.35
CA GLN A 232 16.54 18.58 18.96
C GLN A 232 15.44 17.51 18.84
N VAL A 233 15.77 16.24 19.06
CA VAL A 233 14.79 15.16 19.06
C VAL A 233 13.70 15.43 20.10
N GLY A 234 12.43 15.36 19.67
CA GLY A 234 11.26 15.69 20.50
C GLY A 234 10.77 17.13 20.36
N ASN A 235 11.46 17.99 19.60
CA ASN A 235 10.96 19.33 19.31
C ASN A 235 9.81 19.25 18.29
N VAL A 236 8.65 19.81 18.64
CA VAL A 236 7.44 19.79 17.83
C VAL A 236 7.18 21.18 17.23
N GLY A 237 6.82 21.22 15.94
CA GLY A 237 6.42 22.46 15.26
C GLY A 237 7.55 23.33 14.72
N GLY A 238 8.81 23.02 15.04
CA GLY A 238 9.99 23.65 14.43
C GLY A 238 10.17 25.14 14.70
N GLN A 239 9.44 25.70 15.68
CA GLN A 239 9.45 27.15 15.96
C GLN A 239 10.85 27.73 16.18
N PRO A 240 11.81 27.08 16.88
CA PRO A 240 13.16 27.60 17.05
C PRO A 240 13.93 27.75 15.72
N TYR A 241 13.61 26.96 14.71
CA TYR A 241 14.34 26.92 13.45
C TYR A 241 13.82 27.93 12.44
N TRP A 242 12.51 27.93 12.20
CA TRP A 242 11.92 28.89 11.26
C TRP A 242 11.97 30.32 11.80
N SER A 243 11.82 30.56 13.13
CA SER A 243 11.94 31.89 13.70
C SER A 243 13.38 32.40 13.68
N TRP A 244 14.38 31.55 13.93
CA TRP A 244 15.81 31.90 13.79
C TRP A 244 16.15 32.27 12.35
N TYR A 245 15.53 31.58 11.38
CA TYR A 245 15.75 31.89 9.96
C TYR A 245 15.18 33.26 9.58
N GLY A 246 14.14 33.74 10.26
CA GLY A 246 13.52 35.04 10.06
C GLY A 246 12.02 35.00 9.69
N PHE A 247 11.37 33.84 9.78
CA PHE A 247 9.93 33.74 9.56
C PHE A 247 9.12 34.12 10.82
N ASN A 248 8.00 34.80 10.64
CA ASN A 248 7.14 35.26 11.74
C ASN A 248 5.99 34.28 12.04
N SER A 249 5.83 33.26 11.25
CA SER A 249 4.81 32.22 11.40
C SER A 249 5.37 30.87 10.97
N ARG A 250 4.69 29.79 11.35
CA ARG A 250 5.08 28.42 10.98
C ARG A 250 5.16 28.27 9.46
N VAL A 251 6.27 27.77 8.99
CA VAL A 251 6.55 27.37 7.60
C VAL A 251 7.06 25.93 7.58
N GLU A 252 7.23 25.36 6.40
CA GLU A 252 7.99 24.12 6.22
C GLU A 252 9.45 24.36 6.64
N TRP A 253 9.87 23.74 7.73
CA TRP A 253 11.07 24.12 8.45
C TRP A 253 12.25 23.15 8.33
N CYS A 254 12.13 22.07 7.54
CA CYS A 254 13.21 21.08 7.40
C CYS A 254 14.53 21.70 6.88
N ALA A 255 14.46 22.57 5.88
CA ALA A 255 15.62 23.31 5.37
C ALA A 255 16.11 24.36 6.38
N CYS A 256 15.21 25.03 7.09
CA CYS A 256 15.55 25.95 8.19
C CYS A 256 16.27 25.22 9.33
N PHE A 257 15.88 23.99 9.65
CA PHE A 257 16.53 23.17 10.66
C PHE A 257 17.99 22.85 10.28
N VAL A 258 18.23 22.43 9.06
CA VAL A 258 19.60 22.17 8.59
C VAL A 258 20.44 23.45 8.70
N SER A 259 19.95 24.57 8.16
CA SER A 259 20.60 25.88 8.25
C SER A 259 20.85 26.30 9.70
N TRP A 260 19.89 26.06 10.59
CA TRP A 260 20.01 26.34 12.02
C TRP A 260 21.13 25.50 12.67
N CYS A 261 21.23 24.21 12.35
CA CYS A 261 22.29 23.36 12.87
C CYS A 261 23.69 23.88 12.48
N TYR A 262 23.87 24.31 11.23
CA TYR A 262 25.12 24.96 10.78
C TYR A 262 25.37 26.29 11.51
N GLY A 263 24.31 27.09 11.69
CA GLY A 263 24.40 28.35 12.44
C GLY A 263 24.80 28.14 13.92
N GLN A 264 24.35 27.07 14.57
CA GLN A 264 24.76 26.72 15.93
C GLN A 264 26.26 26.36 16.06
N MET A 265 26.88 26.00 14.93
CA MET A 265 28.32 25.78 14.84
C MET A 265 29.12 27.05 14.55
N GLY A 266 28.45 28.20 14.44
CA GLY A 266 29.07 29.45 14.07
C GLY A 266 29.37 29.59 12.57
N LEU A 267 28.78 28.73 11.73
CA LEU A 267 28.91 28.77 10.28
C LEU A 267 27.79 29.62 9.67
N SER A 268 28.14 30.55 8.78
CA SER A 268 27.17 31.39 8.08
C SER A 268 26.49 30.65 6.90
N GLU A 269 27.11 29.61 6.40
CA GLU A 269 26.65 28.78 5.29
C GLU A 269 26.69 27.28 5.64
N PRO A 270 25.79 26.47 5.13
CA PRO A 270 24.67 26.81 4.27
C PRO A 270 23.55 27.54 4.99
N ARG A 271 22.88 28.48 4.32
CA ARG A 271 21.70 29.16 4.80
C ARG A 271 20.59 29.14 3.75
N PHE A 272 19.68 28.19 3.86
CA PHE A 272 18.57 28.02 2.92
C PHE A 272 17.29 27.65 3.66
N ALA A 273 16.14 28.01 3.08
CA ALA A 273 14.81 27.68 3.58
C ALA A 273 14.05 26.69 2.68
N ALA A 274 14.57 26.43 1.47
CA ALA A 274 13.96 25.53 0.50
C ALA A 274 14.92 24.38 0.16
N CYS A 275 14.48 23.14 0.39
CA CYS A 275 15.30 21.96 0.17
C CYS A 275 15.69 21.79 -1.31
N GLN A 276 14.71 21.81 -2.22
CA GLN A 276 14.96 21.51 -3.63
C GLN A 276 15.67 22.63 -4.38
N SER A 277 15.21 23.86 -4.24
CA SER A 277 15.75 24.98 -5.01
C SER A 277 17.06 25.54 -4.47
N GLN A 278 17.38 25.29 -3.20
CA GLN A 278 18.54 25.85 -2.52
C GLN A 278 19.43 24.78 -1.86
N GLY A 279 18.83 23.85 -1.09
CA GLY A 279 19.57 22.86 -0.34
C GLY A 279 20.24 21.80 -1.22
N ILE A 280 19.50 21.16 -2.13
CA ILE A 280 20.06 20.15 -3.04
C ILE A 280 21.17 20.73 -3.91
N PRO A 281 20.98 21.87 -4.61
CA PRO A 281 22.07 22.47 -5.37
C PRO A 281 23.31 22.76 -4.54
N TRP A 282 23.16 23.20 -3.30
CA TRP A 282 24.28 23.49 -2.41
C TRP A 282 25.09 22.23 -2.03
N PHE A 283 24.44 21.10 -1.81
CA PHE A 283 25.11 19.84 -1.44
C PHE A 283 25.66 19.08 -2.66
N THR A 284 25.22 19.40 -3.87
CA THR A 284 25.65 18.73 -5.12
C THR A 284 26.67 19.54 -5.93
N SER A 285 26.92 20.80 -5.56
CA SER A 285 27.97 21.66 -6.13
C SER A 285 29.32 21.40 -5.44
#